data_296a31ae41b6f34d1cb715c490d1ffad
#
_entry.id   296a31ae41b6f34d1cb715c490d1ffad
#
_cell.length_a   1.000
_cell.length_b   1.000
_cell.length_c   1.000
_cell.angle_alpha   90.00
_cell.angle_beta   90.00
_cell.angle_gamma   90.00
#
_symmetry.space_group_name_H-M   'P 1'
#
loop_
_entity.id
_entity.type
_entity.pdbx_description
1 polymer ?
#
loop_
_entity_poly.entity_id
_entity_poly.type
_entity_poly.pdbx_seq_one_letter_code
_entity_poly.pdbx_strand_id
1 'polypeptide(L)'
;MSNAYNRPDQLSPALRERILTTAASLGYDGPDPAARGLRQRRVGAVGVLMSDRLSYAFSDPAAVLLLDGLAQVLEPEGTGLLILPGVEGGGPPVELIRNAVVDGLVTYCLADDDPALDAARGRRVPLVLVDDVPQRGAEGGPGDAAIRIDDPGGAAAAARHLADL
;
A
#
# COMPACT_ATOMS: atom_id res chain seq x y z
N MET A 1 26.84 5.05 18.35
CA MET A 1 25.67 4.16 18.59
C MET A 1 24.87 3.86 17.32
N SER A 2 24.43 4.84 16.52
CA SER A 2 23.61 4.61 15.31
C SER A 2 24.18 3.56 14.34
N ASN A 3 25.49 3.53 14.11
CA ASN A 3 26.12 2.58 13.18
C ASN A 3 26.06 1.12 13.68
N ALA A 4 26.01 0.86 14.99
CA ALA A 4 25.91 -0.50 15.52
C ALA A 4 24.58 -1.18 15.12
N TYR A 5 23.53 -0.39 14.90
CA TYR A 5 22.21 -0.86 14.47
C TYR A 5 22.00 -0.78 12.95
N ASN A 6 22.48 0.29 12.29
CA ASN A 6 22.12 0.60 10.90
C ASN A 6 23.21 0.30 9.88
N ARG A 7 24.50 0.21 10.30
CA ARG A 7 25.66 -0.06 9.43
C ARG A 7 26.68 -0.92 10.19
N PRO A 8 26.33 -2.18 10.50
CA PRO A 8 27.20 -3.08 11.27
C PRO A 8 28.54 -3.34 10.58
N ASP A 9 28.57 -3.27 9.26
CA ASP A 9 29.76 -3.40 8.40
C ASP A 9 30.83 -2.33 8.64
N GLN A 10 30.46 -1.19 9.21
CA GLN A 10 31.38 -0.07 9.54
C GLN A 10 32.05 -0.21 10.91
N LEU A 11 31.75 -1.27 11.65
CA LEU A 11 32.28 -1.50 12.99
C LEU A 11 32.97 -2.88 13.08
N SER A 12 34.03 -2.96 13.89
CA SER A 12 34.55 -4.28 14.24
C SER A 12 33.51 -5.08 15.04
N PRO A 13 33.45 -6.42 14.88
CA PRO A 13 32.50 -7.27 15.62
C PRO A 13 32.53 -7.03 17.12
N ALA A 14 33.75 -6.95 17.70
CA ALA A 14 33.92 -6.72 19.13
C ALA A 14 33.41 -5.35 19.60
N LEU A 15 33.60 -4.30 18.81
CA LEU A 15 33.07 -2.97 19.14
C LEU A 15 31.54 -2.92 19.02
N ARG A 16 30.97 -3.56 18.00
CA ARG A 16 29.52 -3.67 17.82
C ARG A 16 28.88 -4.39 19.01
N GLU A 17 29.41 -5.53 19.41
CA GLU A 17 28.91 -6.31 20.53
C GLU A 17 28.95 -5.51 21.84
N ARG A 18 30.06 -4.82 22.13
CA ARG A 18 30.17 -3.93 23.29
C ARG A 18 29.12 -2.85 23.30
N ILE A 19 28.87 -2.19 22.15
CA ILE A 19 27.84 -1.13 22.04
C ILE A 19 26.46 -1.72 22.30
N LEU A 20 26.11 -2.85 21.71
CA LEU A 20 24.79 -3.48 21.87
C LEU A 20 24.55 -3.95 23.31
N THR A 21 25.55 -4.56 23.95
CA THR A 21 25.49 -5.00 25.34
C THR A 21 25.30 -3.81 26.30
N THR A 22 26.05 -2.73 26.08
CA THR A 22 25.92 -1.51 26.88
C THR A 22 24.56 -0.86 26.66
N ALA A 23 24.06 -0.81 25.43
CA ALA A 23 22.74 -0.28 25.11
C ALA A 23 21.64 -1.06 25.86
N ALA A 24 21.68 -2.39 25.77
CA ALA A 24 20.75 -3.27 26.48
C ALA A 24 20.79 -3.08 28.00
N SER A 25 21.97 -2.96 28.59
CA SER A 25 22.12 -2.72 30.05
C SER A 25 21.55 -1.37 30.50
N LEU A 26 21.41 -0.41 29.59
CA LEU A 26 20.81 0.90 29.84
C LEU A 26 19.33 0.96 29.44
N GLY A 27 18.71 -0.16 29.05
CA GLY A 27 17.32 -0.22 28.58
C GLY A 27 17.09 0.50 27.24
N TYR A 28 18.13 0.61 26.40
CA TYR A 28 18.01 1.23 25.09
C TYR A 28 17.80 0.16 24.02
N ASP A 29 16.57 0.03 23.53
CA ASP A 29 16.13 -0.98 22.54
C ASP A 29 16.54 -0.67 21.09
N GLY A 30 17.23 0.45 20.87
CA GLY A 30 17.67 0.88 19.54
C GLY A 30 17.13 2.26 19.12
N PRO A 31 17.45 2.69 17.90
CA PRO A 31 16.94 3.94 17.35
C PRO A 31 15.42 3.88 17.19
N ASP A 32 14.74 4.96 17.58
CA ASP A 32 13.30 5.11 17.38
C ASP A 32 12.94 4.92 15.91
N PRO A 33 12.03 3.96 15.57
CA PRO A 33 11.59 3.70 14.20
C PRO A 33 10.99 4.94 13.53
N ALA A 34 10.24 5.77 14.26
CA ALA A 34 9.62 6.99 13.74
C ALA A 34 10.68 8.03 13.34
N ALA A 35 11.68 8.25 14.21
CA ALA A 35 12.80 9.14 13.93
C ALA A 35 13.67 8.63 12.76
N ARG A 36 13.77 7.32 12.61
CA ARG A 36 14.47 6.68 11.49
C ARG A 36 13.72 6.91 10.18
N GLY A 37 12.40 6.69 10.16
CA GLY A 37 11.52 6.93 9.01
C GLY A 37 11.60 8.37 8.52
N LEU A 38 11.51 9.35 9.43
CA LEU A 38 11.65 10.77 9.13
C LEU A 38 12.99 11.10 8.47
N ARG A 39 14.09 10.53 8.96
CA ARG A 39 15.43 10.77 8.41
C ARG A 39 15.60 10.11 7.02
N GLN A 40 15.03 8.95 6.82
CA GLN A 40 15.10 8.21 5.55
C GLN A 40 14.05 8.68 4.54
N ARG A 41 13.10 9.51 4.95
CA ARG A 41 11.91 9.90 4.16
C ARG A 41 11.17 8.67 3.61
N ARG A 42 11.20 7.58 4.36
CA ARG A 42 10.55 6.31 4.00
C ARG A 42 9.97 5.68 5.27
N VAL A 43 8.70 5.34 5.19
CA VAL A 43 7.93 4.73 6.28
C VAL A 43 8.12 3.21 6.28
N GLY A 44 8.24 2.62 5.09
CA GLY A 44 8.28 1.18 4.87
C GLY A 44 6.88 0.56 4.88
N ALA A 45 5.88 1.29 4.40
CA ALA A 45 4.51 0.79 4.27
C ALA A 45 3.83 1.32 3.00
N VAL A 46 3.02 0.48 2.35
CA VAL A 46 2.11 0.85 1.26
C VAL A 46 0.67 0.74 1.78
N GLY A 47 -0.13 1.77 1.54
CA GLY A 47 -1.55 1.78 1.88
C GLY A 47 -2.38 1.18 0.76
N VAL A 48 -3.34 0.32 1.10
CA VAL A 48 -4.31 -0.23 0.15
C VAL A 48 -5.71 0.25 0.54
N LEU A 49 -6.33 1.04 -0.33
CA LEU A 49 -7.68 1.56 -0.16
C LEU A 49 -8.67 0.56 -0.76
N MET A 50 -9.50 -0.02 0.08
CA MET A 50 -10.52 -0.99 -0.34
C MET A 50 -11.86 -0.27 -0.55
N SER A 51 -12.64 -0.71 -1.54
CA SER A 51 -13.98 -0.18 -1.84
C SER A 51 -15.07 -0.69 -0.91
N ASP A 52 -14.74 -1.56 0.04
CA ASP A 52 -15.70 -2.17 0.97
C ASP A 52 -15.06 -2.45 2.33
N ARG A 53 -15.86 -2.99 3.25
CA ARG A 53 -15.45 -3.35 4.61
C ARG A 53 -14.29 -4.35 4.62
N LEU A 54 -13.50 -4.31 5.67
CA LEU A 54 -12.36 -5.20 5.85
C LEU A 54 -12.73 -6.70 5.80
N SER A 55 -13.91 -7.06 6.30
CA SER A 55 -14.40 -8.44 6.23
C SER A 55 -14.59 -8.92 4.78
N TYR A 56 -14.98 -8.04 3.88
CA TYR A 56 -15.10 -8.34 2.46
C TYR A 56 -13.70 -8.56 1.84
N ALA A 57 -12.73 -7.71 2.14
CA ALA A 57 -11.36 -7.82 1.64
C ALA A 57 -10.72 -9.20 1.91
N PHE A 58 -11.11 -9.87 3.01
CA PHE A 58 -10.61 -11.19 3.36
C PHE A 58 -11.49 -12.36 2.88
N SER A 59 -12.66 -12.10 2.33
CA SER A 59 -13.58 -13.14 1.85
C SER A 59 -13.77 -13.13 0.34
N ASP A 60 -13.51 -12.01 -0.32
CA ASP A 60 -13.55 -11.90 -1.78
C ASP A 60 -12.26 -12.47 -2.40
N PRO A 61 -12.36 -13.51 -3.27
CA PRO A 61 -11.17 -14.13 -3.86
C PRO A 61 -10.30 -13.16 -4.66
N ALA A 62 -10.88 -12.17 -5.34
CA ALA A 62 -10.14 -11.22 -6.14
C ALA A 62 -9.35 -10.24 -5.25
N ALA A 63 -9.96 -9.75 -4.19
CA ALA A 63 -9.28 -8.91 -3.20
C ALA A 63 -8.13 -9.67 -2.50
N VAL A 64 -8.35 -10.94 -2.13
CA VAL A 64 -7.31 -11.79 -1.53
C VAL A 64 -6.14 -11.98 -2.47
N LEU A 65 -6.37 -12.26 -3.76
CA LEU A 65 -5.31 -12.41 -4.76
C LEU A 65 -4.53 -11.11 -4.99
N LEU A 66 -5.20 -9.95 -4.98
CA LEU A 66 -4.53 -8.66 -5.03
C LEU A 66 -3.60 -8.46 -3.84
N LEU A 67 -4.11 -8.67 -2.62
CA LEU A 67 -3.33 -8.51 -1.40
C LEU A 67 -2.14 -9.47 -1.33
N ASP A 68 -2.34 -10.72 -1.75
CA ASP A 68 -1.27 -11.73 -1.87
C ASP A 68 -0.19 -11.28 -2.85
N GLY A 69 -0.58 -10.85 -4.06
CA GLY A 69 0.36 -10.34 -5.06
C GLY A 69 1.16 -9.12 -4.60
N LEU A 70 0.52 -8.20 -3.87
CA LEU A 70 1.21 -7.06 -3.27
C LEU A 70 2.19 -7.52 -2.17
N ALA A 71 1.78 -8.45 -1.31
CA ALA A 71 2.63 -8.97 -0.23
C ALA A 71 3.88 -9.65 -0.79
N GLN A 72 3.75 -10.50 -1.82
CA GLN A 72 4.88 -11.19 -2.45
C GLN A 72 5.98 -10.24 -2.96
N VAL A 73 5.62 -9.03 -3.39
CA VAL A 73 6.56 -8.03 -3.88
C VAL A 73 7.13 -7.19 -2.73
N LEU A 74 6.33 -6.87 -1.73
CA LEU A 74 6.70 -5.91 -0.68
C LEU A 74 7.48 -6.56 0.48
N GLU A 75 7.18 -7.82 0.82
CA GLU A 75 7.85 -8.54 1.91
C GLU A 75 9.38 -8.64 1.75
N PRO A 76 9.93 -9.02 0.58
CA PRO A 76 11.38 -9.07 0.40
C PRO A 76 12.07 -7.70 0.58
N GLU A 77 11.33 -6.61 0.33
CA GLU A 77 11.80 -5.22 0.51
C GLU A 77 11.62 -4.71 1.96
N GLY A 78 11.10 -5.55 2.85
CA GLY A 78 10.82 -5.17 4.24
C GLY A 78 9.74 -4.07 4.34
N THR A 79 8.84 -4.00 3.37
CA THR A 79 7.73 -3.04 3.29
C THR A 79 6.42 -3.72 3.69
N GLY A 80 5.69 -3.13 4.64
CA GLY A 80 4.40 -3.64 5.09
C GLY A 80 3.22 -3.14 4.27
N LEU A 81 2.07 -3.79 4.43
CA LEU A 81 0.78 -3.35 3.90
C LEU A 81 -0.05 -2.71 5.02
N LEU A 82 -0.61 -1.52 4.75
CA LEU A 82 -1.61 -0.87 5.59
C LEU A 82 -2.95 -0.91 4.85
N ILE A 83 -3.86 -1.78 5.27
CA ILE A 83 -5.17 -1.90 4.65
C ILE A 83 -6.11 -0.85 5.24
N LEU A 84 -6.65 0.02 4.39
CA LEU A 84 -7.59 1.08 4.70
C LEU A 84 -8.98 0.62 4.24
N PRO A 85 -9.85 0.15 5.17
CA PRO A 85 -11.14 -0.40 4.81
C PRO A 85 -12.09 0.69 4.34
N GLY A 86 -12.87 0.36 3.32
CA GLY A 86 -14.01 1.16 2.92
C GLY A 86 -15.20 1.04 3.87
N VAL A 87 -16.22 1.78 3.56
CA VAL A 87 -17.57 1.67 4.15
C VAL A 87 -18.49 0.95 3.16
N GLU A 88 -19.68 0.59 3.58
CA GLU A 88 -20.64 -0.05 2.69
C GLU A 88 -20.94 0.86 1.48
N GLY A 89 -20.57 0.39 0.29
CA GLY A 89 -20.79 1.10 -0.98
C GLY A 89 -19.82 2.24 -1.27
N GLY A 90 -18.66 2.31 -0.60
CA GLY A 90 -17.66 3.33 -0.88
C GLY A 90 -16.29 3.07 -0.27
N GLY A 91 -15.34 3.92 -0.64
CA GLY A 91 -13.96 3.85 -0.16
C GLY A 91 -13.78 4.23 1.32
N PRO A 92 -12.53 4.24 1.78
CA PRO A 92 -12.19 4.61 3.14
C PRO A 92 -12.57 6.06 3.46
N PRO A 93 -12.91 6.36 4.72
CA PRO A 93 -13.12 7.73 5.16
C PRO A 93 -11.91 8.63 4.84
N VAL A 94 -12.17 9.83 4.32
CA VAL A 94 -11.15 10.80 3.88
C VAL A 94 -10.09 11.06 4.98
N GLU A 95 -10.52 11.18 6.23
CA GLU A 95 -9.60 11.42 7.35
C GLU A 95 -8.67 10.23 7.62
N LEU A 96 -9.14 9.00 7.40
CA LEU A 96 -8.30 7.81 7.51
C LEU A 96 -7.19 7.84 6.46
N ILE A 97 -7.51 8.23 5.22
CA ILE A 97 -6.55 8.37 4.13
C ILE A 97 -5.55 9.49 4.42
N ARG A 98 -6.02 10.64 4.89
CA ARG A 98 -5.17 11.80 5.21
C ARG A 98 -4.16 11.49 6.30
N ASN A 99 -4.54 10.69 7.29
CA ASN A 99 -3.72 10.35 8.44
C ASN A 99 -2.87 9.08 8.24
N ALA A 100 -3.06 8.34 7.15
CA ALA A 100 -2.30 7.14 6.88
C ALA A 100 -0.81 7.47 6.68
N VAL A 101 0.07 6.81 7.40
CA VAL A 101 1.53 7.01 7.31
C VAL A 101 2.08 5.93 6.38
N VAL A 102 2.25 6.28 5.10
CA VAL A 102 2.62 5.36 4.02
C VAL A 102 3.52 6.04 2.99
N ASP A 103 4.28 5.24 2.24
CA ASP A 103 5.17 5.69 1.15
C ASP A 103 4.48 5.74 -0.21
N GLY A 104 3.35 5.05 -0.36
CA GLY A 104 2.55 5.00 -1.57
C GLY A 104 1.16 4.47 -1.26
N LEU A 105 0.24 4.64 -2.22
CA LEU A 105 -1.14 4.19 -2.13
C LEU A 105 -1.51 3.34 -3.34
N VAL A 106 -2.31 2.32 -3.09
CA VAL A 106 -2.98 1.49 -4.10
C VAL A 106 -4.47 1.60 -3.83
N THR A 107 -5.28 1.89 -4.84
CA THR A 107 -6.74 1.81 -4.74
C THR A 107 -7.23 0.52 -5.37
N TYR A 108 -8.36 0.01 -4.91
CA TYR A 108 -8.96 -1.19 -5.47
C TYR A 108 -10.48 -1.03 -5.58
N CYS A 109 -10.96 -1.07 -6.83
CA CYS A 109 -12.38 -0.97 -7.19
C CYS A 109 -13.09 0.27 -6.63
N LEU A 110 -12.41 1.42 -6.55
CA LEU A 110 -13.06 2.68 -6.17
C LEU A 110 -13.81 3.29 -7.37
N ALA A 111 -14.94 3.89 -7.11
CA ALA A 111 -15.66 4.69 -8.12
C ALA A 111 -14.90 5.99 -8.41
N ASP A 112 -15.01 6.49 -9.65
CA ASP A 112 -14.31 7.72 -10.07
C ASP A 112 -14.74 8.97 -9.28
N ASP A 113 -15.97 8.98 -8.77
CA ASP A 113 -16.54 10.04 -7.96
C ASP A 113 -16.41 9.81 -6.45
N ASP A 114 -15.66 8.76 -6.04
CA ASP A 114 -15.45 8.48 -4.63
C ASP A 114 -14.52 9.53 -4.01
N PRO A 115 -14.93 10.20 -2.92
CA PRO A 115 -14.10 11.18 -2.21
C PRO A 115 -12.76 10.62 -1.72
N ALA A 116 -12.66 9.30 -1.54
CA ALA A 116 -11.43 8.62 -1.17
C ALA A 116 -10.37 8.77 -2.24
N LEU A 117 -10.74 8.76 -3.52
CA LEU A 117 -9.82 8.90 -4.64
C LEU A 117 -9.20 10.31 -4.68
N ASP A 118 -10.01 11.35 -4.48
CA ASP A 118 -9.51 12.73 -4.37
C ASP A 118 -8.61 12.93 -3.14
N ALA A 119 -8.96 12.30 -2.03
CA ALA A 119 -8.13 12.33 -0.84
C ALA A 119 -6.79 11.63 -1.06
N ALA A 120 -6.75 10.50 -1.77
CA ALA A 120 -5.53 9.79 -2.13
C ALA A 120 -4.63 10.64 -3.04
N ARG A 121 -5.18 11.23 -4.08
CA ARG A 121 -4.47 12.16 -4.99
C ARG A 121 -3.87 13.36 -4.25
N GLY A 122 -4.59 13.89 -3.28
CA GLY A 122 -4.15 15.00 -2.44
C GLY A 122 -2.93 14.69 -1.56
N ARG A 123 -2.59 13.42 -1.34
CA ARG A 123 -1.47 12.99 -0.47
C ARG A 123 -0.08 13.25 -1.03
N ARG A 124 0.06 13.46 -2.33
CA ARG A 124 1.37 13.65 -3.01
C ARG A 124 2.37 12.50 -2.77
N VAL A 125 1.88 11.28 -2.62
CA VAL A 125 2.65 10.04 -2.65
C VAL A 125 2.33 9.32 -3.95
N PRO A 126 3.20 8.38 -4.44
CA PRO A 126 2.86 7.54 -5.58
C PRO A 126 1.51 6.87 -5.41
N LEU A 127 0.68 6.88 -6.45
CA LEU A 127 -0.66 6.30 -6.46
C LEU A 127 -0.81 5.34 -7.63
N VAL A 128 -1.30 4.14 -7.36
CA VAL A 128 -1.66 3.14 -8.36
C VAL A 128 -3.14 2.83 -8.23
N LEU A 129 -3.86 2.98 -9.32
CA LEU A 129 -5.29 2.68 -9.43
C LEU A 129 -5.46 1.27 -9.97
N VAL A 130 -6.16 0.40 -9.24
CA VAL A 130 -6.41 -0.99 -9.66
C VAL A 130 -7.91 -1.20 -9.80
N ASP A 131 -8.32 -1.52 -11.03
CA ASP A 131 -9.70 -1.81 -11.40
C ASP A 131 -10.71 -0.73 -10.97
N ASP A 132 -10.24 0.49 -10.90
CA ASP A 132 -11.10 1.66 -10.68
C ASP A 132 -11.87 1.93 -11.97
N VAL A 133 -13.17 2.18 -11.85
CA VAL A 133 -14.08 2.42 -13.00
C VAL A 133 -13.93 3.87 -13.45
N PRO A 134 -13.21 4.18 -14.55
CA PRO A 134 -13.15 5.55 -15.01
C PRO A 134 -14.47 5.91 -15.68
N GLN A 135 -15.01 7.07 -15.39
CA GLN A 135 -15.98 7.70 -16.28
C GLN A 135 -15.32 7.89 -17.66
N ARG A 136 -16.07 7.67 -18.73
CA ARG A 136 -15.58 7.80 -20.10
C ARG A 136 -14.80 9.11 -20.29
N GLY A 137 -13.48 8.99 -20.48
CA GLY A 137 -12.59 10.11 -20.77
C GLY A 137 -11.71 10.59 -19.60
N ALA A 138 -11.83 10.02 -18.40
CA ALA A 138 -10.89 10.30 -17.33
C ALA A 138 -9.63 9.41 -17.49
N GLU A 139 -8.61 9.97 -18.12
CA GLU A 139 -7.25 9.47 -17.90
C GLU A 139 -6.94 9.75 -16.42
N GLY A 140 -6.22 8.82 -15.74
CA GLY A 140 -5.75 9.05 -14.36
C GLY A 140 -5.11 10.43 -14.23
N GLY A 141 -5.11 11.00 -13.03
CA GLY A 141 -4.46 12.29 -12.79
C GLY A 141 -3.00 12.28 -13.28
N PRO A 142 -2.41 13.41 -13.60
CA PRO A 142 -1.03 13.47 -14.06
C PRO A 142 -0.11 12.86 -13.01
N GLY A 143 0.45 11.67 -13.33
CA GLY A 143 1.36 10.93 -12.48
C GLY A 143 0.76 9.67 -11.81
N ASP A 144 -0.53 9.38 -11.99
CA ASP A 144 -1.15 8.15 -11.51
C ASP A 144 -0.82 6.99 -12.47
N ALA A 145 -0.48 5.82 -11.93
CA ALA A 145 -0.43 4.58 -12.68
C ALA A 145 -1.78 3.86 -12.55
N ALA A 146 -2.27 3.21 -13.62
CA ALA A 146 -3.51 2.47 -13.59
C ALA A 146 -3.33 1.04 -14.14
N ILE A 147 -3.91 0.09 -13.43
CA ILE A 147 -4.02 -1.31 -13.86
C ILE A 147 -5.51 -1.59 -14.05
N ARG A 148 -5.88 -2.09 -15.23
CA ARG A 148 -7.29 -2.34 -15.58
C ARG A 148 -7.47 -3.74 -16.12
N ILE A 149 -8.62 -4.33 -15.86
CA ILE A 149 -9.11 -5.56 -16.47
C ILE A 149 -9.97 -5.18 -17.68
N ASP A 150 -9.81 -5.90 -18.79
CA ASP A 150 -10.66 -5.70 -19.98
C ASP A 150 -12.00 -6.45 -19.84
N ASP A 151 -12.78 -6.06 -18.84
CA ASP A 151 -14.11 -6.62 -18.59
C ASP A 151 -15.07 -6.48 -19.78
N PRO A 152 -15.12 -5.34 -20.50
CA PRO A 152 -15.97 -5.22 -21.68
C PRO A 152 -15.60 -6.20 -22.78
N GLY A 153 -14.31 -6.40 -23.04
CA GLY A 153 -13.82 -7.37 -24.01
C GLY A 153 -14.14 -8.80 -23.61
N GLY A 154 -13.91 -9.14 -22.34
CA GLY A 154 -14.24 -10.43 -21.76
C GLY A 154 -15.74 -10.74 -21.83
N ALA A 155 -16.59 -9.81 -21.42
CA ALA A 155 -18.04 -9.94 -21.48
C ALA A 155 -18.55 -10.10 -22.93
N ALA A 156 -18.03 -9.31 -23.87
CA ALA A 156 -18.38 -9.42 -25.28
C ALA A 156 -17.94 -10.76 -25.88
N ALA A 157 -16.82 -11.31 -25.46
CA ALA A 157 -16.36 -12.63 -25.91
C ALA A 157 -17.28 -13.74 -25.38
N ALA A 158 -17.67 -13.68 -24.10
CA ALA A 158 -18.61 -14.61 -23.49
C ALA A 158 -19.99 -14.55 -24.17
N ALA A 159 -20.52 -13.36 -24.42
CA ALA A 159 -21.81 -13.18 -25.09
C ALA A 159 -21.80 -13.72 -26.52
N ARG A 160 -20.71 -13.49 -27.28
CA ARG A 160 -20.56 -14.09 -28.64
C ARG A 160 -20.52 -15.60 -28.58
N HIS A 161 -19.75 -16.19 -27.68
CA HIS A 161 -19.69 -17.64 -27.51
C HIS A 161 -21.07 -18.26 -27.25
N LEU A 162 -21.88 -17.63 -26.39
CA LEU A 162 -23.25 -18.11 -26.12
C LEU A 162 -24.19 -17.95 -27.29
N ALA A 163 -24.00 -16.95 -28.16
CA ALA A 163 -24.81 -16.72 -29.33
C ALA A 163 -24.50 -17.70 -30.49
N ASP A 164 -23.31 -18.30 -30.48
CA ASP A 164 -22.84 -19.27 -31.49
C ASP A 164 -23.17 -20.72 -31.12
N LEU A 165 -23.78 -20.99 -29.94
CA LEU A 165 -24.27 -22.30 -29.49
C LEU A 165 -25.71 -22.56 -29.91
#